data_b4ca6c855b1cde99333d3b10f8cd0106
#
_entry.id   b4ca6c855b1cde99333d3b10f8cd0106
#
_cell.length_a   1.000
_cell.length_b   1.000
_cell.length_c   1.000
_cell.angle_alpha   90.00
_cell.angle_beta   90.00
_cell.angle_gamma   90.00
#
_symmetry.space_group_name_H-M   'P 1'
#
loop_
_entity.id
_entity.type
_entity.pdbx_description
1 polymer ?
#
loop_
_entity_poly.entity_id
_entity_poly.type
_entity_poly.pdbx_seq_one_letter_code
_entity_poly.pdbx_strand_id
1 'polypeptide(L)'
;MAEEKSVLQPTSDEARRQAKTLLRSARHGALATLDPQTGAPQVTRVGVSTDFDGAPVLLISGLAAHFPALRADGRCSLLLGETGKGDPLAHPRISIAAEAKILERDDPDSRRIAARYLAHQPKAKLYAELGDFRFVRLEPRSASLNGGFGKAFALTAEDLLSNGDPALAAAEGNAIEHMNEDHFEAVDLYARHYAKAPGGKWVLTGIDAEGIDIADGDDIRRIFFEKPITVPQDMHMVLVQMARAARVAFMEV
;
A
#
# COMPACT_ATOMS: atom_id res chain seq x y z
N MET A 1 37.05 21.27 8.73
CA MET A 1 36.05 20.60 7.90
C MET A 1 34.68 20.97 8.49
N ALA A 2 33.85 21.69 7.74
CA ALA A 2 32.48 21.98 8.20
C ALA A 2 31.72 20.65 8.31
N GLU A 3 31.10 20.39 9.47
CA GLU A 3 30.13 19.31 9.60
C GLU A 3 29.02 19.55 8.55
N GLU A 4 28.95 18.68 7.56
CA GLU A 4 27.79 18.64 6.65
C GLU A 4 26.54 18.36 7.51
N LYS A 5 25.74 19.38 7.74
CA LYS A 5 24.44 19.23 8.41
C LYS A 5 23.61 18.25 7.58
N SER A 6 23.47 17.03 8.07
CA SER A 6 22.56 16.05 7.48
C SER A 6 21.16 16.65 7.43
N VAL A 7 20.57 16.69 6.24
CA VAL A 7 19.18 17.11 6.04
C VAL A 7 18.21 16.03 6.53
N LEU A 8 18.71 14.80 6.76
CA LEU A 8 17.94 13.67 7.23
C LEU A 8 17.64 13.79 8.72
N GLN A 9 16.38 13.63 9.05
CA GLN A 9 15.91 13.55 10.43
C GLN A 9 15.93 12.10 10.94
N PRO A 10 16.04 11.86 12.26
CA PRO A 10 15.84 10.54 12.84
C PRO A 10 14.44 9.99 12.51
N THR A 11 14.36 8.72 12.16
CA THR A 11 13.09 8.07 11.84
C THR A 11 12.20 8.02 13.08
N SER A 12 11.00 8.59 12.96
CA SER A 12 9.97 8.59 14.02
C SER A 12 8.80 7.66 13.64
N ASP A 13 7.95 7.34 14.61
CA ASP A 13 6.72 6.58 14.36
C ASP A 13 5.76 7.34 13.44
N GLU A 14 5.75 8.67 13.50
CA GLU A 14 4.99 9.51 12.57
C GLU A 14 5.51 9.34 11.13
N ALA A 15 6.83 9.35 10.93
CA ALA A 15 7.44 9.12 9.62
C ALA A 15 7.12 7.72 9.08
N ARG A 16 7.18 6.67 9.92
CA ARG A 16 6.79 5.30 9.55
C ARG A 16 5.31 5.24 9.14
N ARG A 17 4.41 5.81 9.94
CA ARG A 17 2.98 5.87 9.61
C ARG A 17 2.72 6.63 8.32
N GLN A 18 3.39 7.75 8.09
CA GLN A 18 3.26 8.52 6.85
C GLN A 18 3.74 7.70 5.64
N ALA A 19 4.90 7.03 5.74
CA ALA A 19 5.42 6.16 4.69
C ALA A 19 4.46 5.01 4.37
N LYS A 20 3.96 4.32 5.40
CA LYS A 20 2.98 3.23 5.25
C LYS A 20 1.65 3.73 4.68
N THR A 21 1.21 4.94 5.04
CA THR A 21 0.01 5.55 4.46
C THR A 21 0.19 5.80 2.97
N LEU A 22 1.31 6.44 2.55
CA LEU A 22 1.61 6.66 1.15
C LEU A 22 1.66 5.35 0.35
N LEU A 23 2.23 4.31 0.94
CA LEU A 23 2.37 3.00 0.33
C LEU A 23 1.02 2.29 0.16
N ARG A 24 0.20 2.27 1.20
CA ARG A 24 -1.09 1.57 1.25
C ARG A 24 -2.20 2.28 0.47
N SER A 25 -2.14 3.61 0.36
CA SER A 25 -3.16 4.38 -0.37
C SER A 25 -2.81 4.63 -1.84
N ALA A 26 -1.58 4.31 -2.28
CA ALA A 26 -1.17 4.54 -3.65
C ALA A 26 -1.90 3.62 -4.63
N ARG A 27 -2.47 4.21 -5.69
CA ARG A 27 -3.07 3.47 -6.82
C ARG A 27 -2.13 3.33 -8.00
N HIS A 28 -1.17 4.21 -8.12
CA HIS A 28 -0.15 4.20 -9.16
C HIS A 28 1.16 4.78 -8.63
N GLY A 29 2.23 4.55 -9.38
CA GLY A 29 3.54 5.10 -9.09
C GLY A 29 4.39 5.20 -10.34
N ALA A 30 5.57 5.80 -10.19
CA ALA A 30 6.60 5.81 -11.21
C ALA A 30 7.63 4.72 -10.88
N LEU A 31 7.70 3.68 -11.72
CA LEU A 31 8.64 2.58 -11.61
C LEU A 31 9.88 2.87 -12.45
N ALA A 32 11.04 2.92 -11.82
CA ALA A 32 12.34 2.99 -12.48
C ALA A 32 12.94 1.58 -12.60
N THR A 33 13.42 1.23 -13.80
CA THR A 33 14.10 -0.02 -14.13
C THR A 33 15.35 0.28 -14.95
N LEU A 34 16.19 -0.73 -15.17
CA LEU A 34 17.39 -0.62 -16.00
C LEU A 34 17.15 -1.28 -17.37
N ASP A 35 17.41 -0.55 -18.44
CA ASP A 35 17.35 -1.14 -19.79
C ASP A 35 18.36 -2.29 -19.91
N PRO A 36 17.93 -3.50 -20.32
CA PRO A 36 18.79 -4.67 -20.30
C PRO A 36 19.90 -4.66 -21.34
N GLN A 37 19.82 -3.79 -22.36
CA GLN A 37 20.82 -3.69 -23.42
C GLN A 37 21.85 -2.59 -23.14
N THR A 38 21.38 -1.47 -22.62
CA THR A 38 22.22 -0.26 -22.46
C THR A 38 22.58 0.04 -21.00
N GLY A 39 21.86 -0.54 -20.04
CA GLY A 39 21.94 -0.18 -18.62
C GLY A 39 21.36 1.19 -18.29
N ALA A 40 20.75 1.87 -19.26
CA ALA A 40 20.15 3.18 -19.03
C ALA A 40 18.91 3.08 -18.13
N PRO A 41 18.72 4.04 -17.20
CA PRO A 41 17.51 4.07 -16.37
C PRO A 41 16.29 4.43 -17.23
N GLN A 42 15.22 3.67 -17.05
CA GLN A 42 13.90 3.89 -17.65
C GLN A 42 12.88 4.14 -16.57
N VAL A 43 11.90 5.01 -16.83
CA VAL A 43 10.80 5.28 -15.88
C VAL A 43 9.47 5.13 -16.59
N THR A 44 8.54 4.43 -15.94
CA THR A 44 7.19 4.19 -16.47
C THR A 44 6.14 4.31 -15.35
N ARG A 45 4.89 4.62 -15.72
CA ARG A 45 3.78 4.56 -14.78
C ARG A 45 3.27 3.14 -14.64
N VAL A 46 3.02 2.70 -13.41
CA VAL A 46 2.47 1.39 -13.07
C VAL A 46 1.31 1.52 -12.10
N GLY A 47 0.34 0.59 -12.18
CA GLY A 47 -0.65 0.40 -11.14
C GLY A 47 0.01 -0.23 -9.91
N VAL A 48 -0.38 0.21 -8.72
CA VAL A 48 0.22 -0.24 -7.46
C VAL A 48 -0.87 -0.69 -6.50
N SER A 49 -0.61 -1.74 -5.77
CA SER A 49 -1.25 -2.17 -4.55
C SER A 49 -0.16 -2.64 -3.59
N THR A 50 -0.54 -3.20 -2.45
CA THR A 50 0.42 -3.81 -1.52
C THR A 50 0.04 -5.24 -1.22
N ASP A 51 1.01 -6.06 -0.87
CA ASP A 51 0.77 -7.34 -0.23
C ASP A 51 0.34 -7.13 1.24
N PHE A 52 -0.02 -8.21 1.91
CA PHE A 52 -0.47 -8.19 3.31
C PHE A 52 0.56 -7.51 4.25
N ASP A 53 1.83 -7.80 4.09
CA ASP A 53 2.91 -7.21 4.87
C ASP A 53 3.29 -5.77 4.47
N GLY A 54 2.73 -5.24 3.38
CA GLY A 54 3.01 -3.89 2.90
C GLY A 54 3.97 -3.80 1.73
N ALA A 55 4.57 -4.90 1.30
CA ALA A 55 5.41 -4.87 0.10
C ALA A 55 4.60 -4.44 -1.14
N PRO A 56 5.10 -3.52 -1.97
CA PRO A 56 4.38 -3.11 -3.18
C PRO A 56 4.16 -4.27 -4.15
N VAL A 57 2.98 -4.30 -4.75
CA VAL A 57 2.61 -5.27 -5.78
C VAL A 57 2.17 -4.54 -7.03
N LEU A 58 2.68 -4.98 -8.16
CA LEU A 58 2.35 -4.47 -9.49
C LEU A 58 1.67 -5.58 -10.30
N LEU A 59 0.81 -5.19 -11.25
CA LEU A 59 0.30 -6.08 -12.29
C LEU A 59 0.80 -5.58 -13.63
N ILE A 60 1.68 -6.33 -14.27
CA ILE A 60 2.47 -5.90 -15.44
C ILE A 60 2.22 -6.83 -16.61
N SER A 61 1.97 -6.24 -17.81
CA SER A 61 1.94 -6.98 -19.07
C SER A 61 3.35 -7.40 -19.48
N GLY A 62 3.51 -8.63 -19.94
CA GLY A 62 4.74 -9.13 -20.54
C GLY A 62 5.19 -8.38 -21.80
N LEU A 63 4.28 -7.60 -22.41
CA LEU A 63 4.56 -6.77 -23.58
C LEU A 63 5.12 -5.39 -23.20
N ALA A 64 5.06 -5.00 -21.93
CA ALA A 64 5.58 -3.72 -21.49
C ALA A 64 7.11 -3.76 -21.37
N ALA A 65 7.78 -2.67 -21.80
CA ALA A 65 9.25 -2.60 -21.84
C ALA A 65 9.91 -2.87 -20.47
N HIS A 66 9.27 -2.49 -19.37
CA HIS A 66 9.78 -2.72 -18.02
C HIS A 66 9.68 -4.19 -17.55
N PHE A 67 8.90 -5.06 -18.23
CA PHE A 67 8.83 -6.47 -17.85
C PHE A 67 10.13 -7.24 -18.19
N PRO A 68 10.65 -7.23 -19.45
CA PRO A 68 11.95 -7.82 -19.72
C PRO A 68 13.09 -7.15 -18.97
N ALA A 69 12.99 -5.85 -18.64
CA ALA A 69 13.97 -5.16 -17.82
C ALA A 69 14.05 -5.78 -16.41
N LEU A 70 12.91 -5.94 -15.72
CA LEU A 70 12.85 -6.57 -14.39
C LEU A 70 13.24 -8.05 -14.40
N ARG A 71 13.03 -8.77 -15.52
CA ARG A 71 13.51 -10.15 -15.65
C ARG A 71 15.01 -10.26 -15.77
N ALA A 72 15.65 -9.30 -16.43
CA ALA A 72 17.09 -9.26 -16.62
C ALA A 72 17.82 -8.76 -15.37
N ASP A 73 17.26 -7.75 -14.71
CA ASP A 73 17.78 -7.14 -13.48
C ASP A 73 16.60 -6.70 -12.60
N GLY A 74 16.39 -7.41 -11.50
CA GLY A 74 15.29 -7.15 -10.57
C GLY A 74 15.41 -5.83 -9.77
N ARG A 75 16.55 -5.17 -9.82
CA ARG A 75 16.75 -3.89 -9.12
C ARG A 75 15.86 -2.83 -9.74
N CYS A 76 15.06 -2.20 -8.88
CA CYS A 76 14.13 -1.14 -9.30
C CYS A 76 13.94 -0.09 -8.20
N SER A 77 13.30 1.01 -8.56
CA SER A 77 12.84 2.00 -7.60
C SER A 77 11.41 2.42 -7.92
N LEU A 78 10.58 2.56 -6.88
CA LEU A 78 9.19 2.98 -7.01
C LEU A 78 8.98 4.30 -6.29
N LEU A 79 8.55 5.34 -7.02
CA LEU A 79 8.15 6.62 -6.46
C LEU A 79 6.63 6.65 -6.31
N LEU A 80 6.18 6.96 -5.09
CA LEU A 80 4.77 7.13 -4.71
C LEU A 80 4.56 8.52 -4.10
N GLY A 81 3.36 9.04 -4.23
CA GLY A 81 2.90 10.31 -3.69
C GLY A 81 2.14 11.10 -4.74
N GLU A 82 0.99 11.63 -4.34
CA GLU A 82 0.14 12.46 -5.19
C GLU A 82 0.53 13.93 -5.04
N THR A 83 0.59 14.64 -6.14
CA THR A 83 0.73 16.09 -6.12
C THR A 83 -0.65 16.72 -5.94
N GLY A 84 -0.84 17.44 -4.84
CA GLY A 84 -2.04 18.24 -4.60
C GLY A 84 -1.97 19.62 -5.26
N LYS A 85 -2.79 20.55 -4.78
CA LYS A 85 -2.74 21.95 -5.20
C LYS A 85 -1.49 22.65 -4.63
N GLY A 86 -0.97 23.65 -5.33
CA GLY A 86 0.17 24.46 -4.92
C GLY A 86 1.50 23.89 -5.37
N ASP A 87 2.55 24.05 -4.53
CA ASP A 87 3.89 23.54 -4.85
C ASP A 87 3.95 22.02 -4.79
N PRO A 88 4.27 21.32 -5.90
CA PRO A 88 4.37 19.85 -5.90
C PRO A 88 5.40 19.31 -4.90
N LEU A 89 6.44 20.06 -4.58
CA LEU A 89 7.49 19.64 -3.66
C LEU A 89 7.07 19.75 -2.18
N ALA A 90 5.99 20.45 -1.88
CA ALA A 90 5.42 20.51 -0.53
C ALA A 90 4.65 19.24 -0.15
N HIS A 91 4.26 18.42 -1.14
CA HIS A 91 3.48 17.21 -0.90
C HIS A 91 4.36 16.02 -0.52
N PRO A 92 3.89 15.17 0.41
CA PRO A 92 4.62 13.97 0.82
C PRO A 92 4.81 13.00 -0.36
N ARG A 93 6.02 12.41 -0.42
CA ARG A 93 6.37 11.39 -1.40
C ARG A 93 7.41 10.43 -0.83
N ILE A 94 7.42 9.22 -1.35
CA ILE A 94 8.36 8.18 -0.95
C ILE A 94 8.98 7.52 -2.18
N SER A 95 10.31 7.38 -2.19
CA SER A 95 11.05 6.59 -3.17
C SER A 95 11.54 5.32 -2.50
N ILE A 96 11.15 4.16 -3.01
CA ILE A 96 11.45 2.83 -2.44
C ILE A 96 12.42 2.13 -3.38
N ALA A 97 13.64 1.85 -2.93
CA ALA A 97 14.56 0.96 -3.62
C ALA A 97 14.17 -0.48 -3.29
N ALA A 98 14.01 -1.31 -4.32
CA ALA A 98 13.49 -2.67 -4.17
C ALA A 98 14.12 -3.66 -5.15
N GLU A 99 13.89 -4.94 -4.89
CA GLU A 99 14.16 -6.06 -5.77
C GLU A 99 12.83 -6.64 -6.24
N ALA A 100 12.64 -6.77 -7.54
CA ALA A 100 11.41 -7.30 -8.12
C ALA A 100 11.41 -8.84 -8.12
N LYS A 101 10.36 -9.44 -7.57
CA LYS A 101 10.05 -10.86 -7.67
C LYS A 101 8.82 -11.04 -8.57
N ILE A 102 9.02 -11.58 -9.76
CA ILE A 102 7.93 -11.92 -10.67
C ILE A 102 7.29 -13.22 -10.17
N LEU A 103 5.97 -13.18 -9.93
CA LEU A 103 5.22 -14.33 -9.45
C LEU A 103 4.72 -15.14 -10.65
N GLU A 104 4.98 -16.43 -10.63
CA GLU A 104 4.38 -17.34 -11.59
C GLU A 104 2.90 -17.60 -11.20
N ARG A 105 2.08 -18.02 -12.18
CA ARG A 105 0.64 -18.18 -11.95
C ARG A 105 0.28 -19.28 -10.94
N ASP A 106 1.14 -20.27 -10.81
CA ASP A 106 1.02 -21.41 -9.90
C ASP A 106 1.71 -21.19 -8.54
N ASP A 107 2.34 -20.01 -8.35
CA ASP A 107 2.90 -19.63 -7.04
C ASP A 107 1.78 -19.65 -5.97
N PRO A 108 1.99 -20.30 -4.82
CA PRO A 108 0.98 -20.40 -3.75
C PRO A 108 0.42 -19.05 -3.30
N ASP A 109 1.23 -18.01 -3.31
CA ASP A 109 0.83 -16.66 -2.91
C ASP A 109 0.08 -15.89 -3.99
N SER A 110 0.17 -16.32 -5.26
CA SER A 110 -0.41 -15.58 -6.40
C SER A 110 -1.90 -15.31 -6.25
N ARG A 111 -2.68 -16.28 -5.75
CA ARG A 111 -4.13 -16.10 -5.58
C ARG A 111 -4.47 -15.07 -4.52
N ARG A 112 -3.79 -15.10 -3.38
CA ARG A 112 -3.99 -14.17 -2.27
C ARG A 112 -3.59 -12.75 -2.69
N ILE A 113 -2.43 -12.62 -3.31
CA ILE A 113 -1.92 -11.33 -3.84
C ILE A 113 -2.87 -10.78 -4.91
N ALA A 114 -3.36 -11.63 -5.83
CA ALA A 114 -4.32 -11.22 -6.84
C ALA A 114 -5.63 -10.72 -6.22
N ALA A 115 -6.19 -11.43 -5.25
CA ALA A 115 -7.41 -11.03 -4.56
C ALA A 115 -7.26 -9.64 -3.90
N ARG A 116 -6.16 -9.44 -3.15
CA ARG A 116 -5.86 -8.16 -2.50
C ARG A 116 -5.62 -7.05 -3.52
N TYR A 117 -4.84 -7.31 -4.57
CA TYR A 117 -4.61 -6.33 -5.65
C TYR A 117 -5.92 -5.92 -6.31
N LEU A 118 -6.80 -6.86 -6.64
CA LEU A 118 -8.07 -6.60 -7.32
C LEU A 118 -9.13 -5.94 -6.42
N ALA A 119 -9.05 -6.12 -5.11
CA ALA A 119 -9.85 -5.35 -4.15
C ALA A 119 -9.45 -3.88 -4.16
N HIS A 120 -8.14 -3.60 -4.20
CA HIS A 120 -7.58 -2.25 -4.26
C HIS A 120 -7.70 -1.61 -5.65
N GLN A 121 -7.58 -2.40 -6.74
CA GLN A 121 -7.59 -1.99 -8.14
C GLN A 121 -8.72 -2.70 -8.92
N PRO A 122 -10.01 -2.43 -8.64
CA PRO A 122 -11.11 -3.22 -9.21
C PRO A 122 -11.19 -3.18 -10.74
N LYS A 123 -10.72 -2.09 -11.37
CA LYS A 123 -10.66 -1.97 -12.84
C LYS A 123 -9.66 -2.94 -13.47
N ALA A 124 -8.66 -3.42 -12.71
CA ALA A 124 -7.68 -4.38 -13.20
C ALA A 124 -8.28 -5.77 -13.50
N LYS A 125 -9.48 -6.10 -12.98
CA LYS A 125 -10.21 -7.32 -13.32
C LYS A 125 -10.38 -7.51 -14.84
N LEU A 126 -10.42 -6.41 -15.60
CA LEU A 126 -10.57 -6.45 -17.07
C LEU A 126 -9.37 -7.10 -17.79
N TYR A 127 -8.19 -7.10 -17.19
CA TYR A 127 -6.96 -7.57 -17.85
C TYR A 127 -6.08 -8.50 -16.98
N ALA A 128 -6.39 -8.67 -15.72
CA ALA A 128 -5.58 -9.49 -14.80
C ALA A 128 -5.48 -10.97 -15.23
N GLU A 129 -6.52 -11.48 -15.92
CA GLU A 129 -6.57 -12.87 -16.39
C GLU A 129 -5.91 -13.07 -17.78
N LEU A 130 -5.53 -11.98 -18.47
CA LEU A 130 -4.86 -12.10 -19.76
C LEU A 130 -3.53 -12.84 -19.62
N GLY A 131 -3.21 -13.67 -20.61
CA GLY A 131 -2.10 -14.62 -20.55
C GLY A 131 -0.71 -14.02 -20.36
N ASP A 132 -0.53 -12.77 -20.75
CA ASP A 132 0.73 -12.03 -20.66
C ASP A 132 0.91 -11.24 -19.38
N PHE A 133 -0.15 -11.03 -18.56
CA PHE A 133 -0.02 -10.30 -17.31
C PHE A 133 0.54 -11.17 -16.18
N ARG A 134 1.41 -10.56 -15.38
CA ARG A 134 2.02 -11.17 -14.19
C ARG A 134 1.97 -10.21 -13.02
N PHE A 135 1.75 -10.76 -11.83
CA PHE A 135 1.98 -10.03 -10.59
C PHE A 135 3.49 -9.97 -10.31
N VAL A 136 3.94 -8.81 -9.90
CA VAL A 136 5.32 -8.56 -9.51
C VAL A 136 5.30 -7.96 -8.11
N ARG A 137 5.88 -8.68 -7.15
CA ARG A 137 6.09 -8.20 -5.80
C ARG A 137 7.44 -7.50 -5.74
N LEU A 138 7.47 -6.31 -5.18
CA LEU A 138 8.71 -5.57 -4.95
C LEU A 138 9.15 -5.79 -3.50
N GLU A 139 10.34 -6.35 -3.32
CA GLU A 139 10.94 -6.56 -2.00
C GLU A 139 11.70 -5.29 -1.61
N PRO A 140 11.20 -4.47 -0.65
CA PRO A 140 11.84 -3.23 -0.27
C PRO A 140 13.23 -3.49 0.34
N ARG A 141 14.21 -2.66 -0.03
CA ARG A 141 15.55 -2.66 0.57
C ARG A 141 15.76 -1.45 1.46
N SER A 142 15.31 -0.30 0.97
CA SER A 142 15.36 0.98 1.68
C SER A 142 14.36 1.94 1.07
N ALA A 143 14.08 3.04 1.78
CA ALA A 143 13.29 4.12 1.19
C ALA A 143 13.78 5.50 1.64
N SER A 144 13.47 6.50 0.82
CA SER A 144 13.61 7.91 1.14
C SER A 144 12.22 8.53 1.20
N LEU A 145 11.78 8.91 2.40
CA LEU A 145 10.55 9.65 2.62
C LEU A 145 10.85 11.14 2.65
N ASN A 146 10.12 11.89 1.84
CA ASN A 146 10.07 13.34 1.95
C ASN A 146 8.64 13.72 2.37
N GLY A 147 8.48 14.14 3.61
CA GLY A 147 7.19 14.49 4.22
C GLY A 147 6.74 15.94 3.97
N GLY A 148 7.40 16.63 3.04
CA GLY A 148 7.26 18.05 2.78
C GLY A 148 8.53 18.82 3.16
N PHE A 149 8.48 20.15 3.15
CA PHE A 149 9.65 20.97 3.42
C PHE A 149 10.30 20.66 4.78
N GLY A 150 11.60 20.36 4.76
CA GLY A 150 12.43 20.11 5.96
C GLY A 150 12.17 18.76 6.64
N LYS A 151 11.37 17.85 6.07
CA LYS A 151 11.03 16.53 6.63
C LYS A 151 11.54 15.43 5.71
N ALA A 152 12.83 15.15 5.73
CA ALA A 152 13.45 14.06 4.98
C ALA A 152 13.90 12.94 5.93
N PHE A 153 13.58 11.68 5.58
CA PHE A 153 13.89 10.50 6.39
C PHE A 153 14.45 9.39 5.51
N ALA A 154 15.46 8.69 6.01
CA ALA A 154 15.91 7.42 5.45
C ALA A 154 15.23 6.27 6.21
N LEU A 155 14.56 5.38 5.50
CA LEU A 155 13.80 4.27 6.06
C LEU A 155 14.41 2.94 5.63
N THR A 156 14.37 1.96 6.52
CA THR A 156 14.72 0.58 6.24
C THR A 156 13.51 -0.18 5.68
N ALA A 157 13.71 -1.40 5.19
CA ALA A 157 12.61 -2.29 4.83
C ALA A 157 11.66 -2.57 6.01
N GLU A 158 12.23 -2.73 7.21
CA GLU A 158 11.47 -2.99 8.46
C GLU A 158 10.57 -1.81 8.86
N ASP A 159 10.94 -0.57 8.52
CA ASP A 159 10.10 0.61 8.75
C ASP A 159 8.86 0.63 7.85
N LEU A 160 8.91 -0.07 6.71
CA LEU A 160 7.84 -0.12 5.72
C LEU A 160 6.94 -1.35 5.87
N LEU A 161 7.55 -2.49 6.18
CA LEU A 161 6.84 -3.76 6.27
C LEU A 161 6.23 -3.96 7.65
N SER A 162 5.14 -4.70 7.70
CA SER A 162 4.51 -5.17 8.93
C SER A 162 4.74 -6.67 9.10
N ASN A 163 5.07 -7.09 10.31
CA ASN A 163 5.13 -8.50 10.66
C ASN A 163 3.71 -9.03 10.85
N GLY A 164 3.22 -9.84 9.92
CA GLY A 164 1.91 -10.47 10.02
C GLY A 164 2.01 -11.99 10.11
N ASP A 165 1.18 -12.60 10.96
CA ASP A 165 1.01 -14.05 10.96
C ASP A 165 0.40 -14.49 9.61
N PRO A 166 0.91 -15.53 8.94
CA PRO A 166 0.30 -16.09 7.74
C PRO A 166 -1.19 -16.43 7.88
N ALA A 167 -1.63 -16.80 9.09
CA ALA A 167 -3.05 -17.06 9.36
C ALA A 167 -3.92 -15.81 9.25
N LEU A 168 -3.39 -14.62 9.63
CA LEU A 168 -4.07 -13.34 9.40
C LEU A 168 -4.25 -13.07 7.89
N ALA A 169 -3.18 -13.27 7.11
CA ALA A 169 -3.22 -13.08 5.66
C ALA A 169 -4.21 -14.04 4.99
N ALA A 170 -4.32 -15.27 5.47
CA ALA A 170 -5.29 -16.25 4.98
C ALA A 170 -6.75 -15.89 5.33
N ALA A 171 -6.99 -15.22 6.46
CA ALA A 171 -8.32 -14.83 6.92
C ALA A 171 -8.82 -13.53 6.28
N GLU A 172 -7.93 -12.71 5.72
CA GLU A 172 -8.23 -11.37 5.20
C GLU A 172 -9.37 -11.34 4.19
N GLY A 173 -9.33 -12.20 3.18
CA GLY A 173 -10.33 -12.20 2.10
C GLY A 173 -11.75 -12.38 2.60
N ASN A 174 -11.97 -13.38 3.47
CA ASN A 174 -13.29 -13.65 4.05
C ASN A 174 -13.75 -12.49 4.95
N ALA A 175 -12.84 -11.87 5.69
CA ALA A 175 -13.19 -10.74 6.54
C ALA A 175 -13.60 -9.50 5.71
N ILE A 176 -12.91 -9.23 4.60
CA ILE A 176 -13.26 -8.15 3.67
C ILE A 176 -14.63 -8.39 3.06
N GLU A 177 -14.89 -9.59 2.54
CA GLU A 177 -16.16 -9.96 1.93
C GLU A 177 -17.32 -9.76 2.92
N HIS A 178 -17.23 -10.37 4.10
CA HIS A 178 -18.24 -10.23 5.16
C HIS A 178 -18.49 -8.77 5.57
N MET A 179 -17.44 -7.96 5.73
CA MET A 179 -17.60 -6.55 6.10
C MET A 179 -18.28 -5.73 5.00
N ASN A 180 -18.00 -6.01 3.76
CA ASN A 180 -18.58 -5.28 2.63
C ASN A 180 -20.02 -5.70 2.33
N GLU A 181 -20.39 -6.96 2.59
CA GLU A 181 -21.74 -7.47 2.36
C GLU A 181 -22.68 -7.14 3.52
N ASP A 182 -22.25 -7.40 4.76
CA ASP A 182 -23.15 -7.37 5.92
C ASP A 182 -22.96 -6.12 6.80
N HIS A 183 -21.83 -5.41 6.67
CA HIS A 183 -21.44 -4.33 7.59
C HIS A 183 -20.96 -3.05 6.88
N PHE A 184 -21.43 -2.78 5.67
CA PHE A 184 -21.03 -1.59 4.88
C PHE A 184 -21.24 -0.26 5.64
N GLU A 185 -22.27 -0.15 6.49
CA GLU A 185 -22.50 1.04 7.33
C GLU A 185 -21.35 1.25 8.33
N ALA A 186 -20.74 0.18 8.83
CA ALA A 186 -19.59 0.29 9.73
C ALA A 186 -18.36 0.84 8.98
N VAL A 187 -18.17 0.48 7.72
CA VAL A 187 -17.06 0.98 6.89
C VAL A 187 -17.21 2.49 6.64
N ASP A 188 -18.44 2.99 6.38
CA ASP A 188 -18.71 4.43 6.29
C ASP A 188 -18.41 5.16 7.62
N LEU A 189 -18.77 4.55 8.75
CA LEU A 189 -18.43 5.11 10.07
C LEU A 189 -16.91 5.17 10.27
N TYR A 190 -16.15 4.16 9.83
CA TYR A 190 -14.68 4.19 9.91
C TYR A 190 -14.11 5.34 9.08
N ALA A 191 -14.58 5.52 7.86
CA ALA A 191 -14.15 6.59 6.98
C ALA A 191 -14.37 7.97 7.62
N ARG A 192 -15.57 8.21 8.13
CA ARG A 192 -15.95 9.50 8.75
C ARG A 192 -15.22 9.75 10.06
N HIS A 193 -15.16 8.75 10.94
CA HIS A 193 -14.61 8.93 12.29
C HIS A 193 -13.07 8.93 12.29
N TYR A 194 -12.44 7.92 11.69
CA TYR A 194 -10.98 7.74 11.76
C TYR A 194 -10.23 8.40 10.62
N ALA A 195 -10.73 8.31 9.39
CA ALA A 195 -10.08 8.92 8.23
C ALA A 195 -10.51 10.36 7.95
N LYS A 196 -11.48 10.90 8.73
CA LYS A 196 -12.04 12.25 8.54
C LYS A 196 -12.51 12.50 7.11
N ALA A 197 -12.95 11.45 6.44
CA ALA A 197 -13.47 11.47 5.09
C ALA A 197 -14.97 11.86 5.09
N PRO A 198 -15.53 12.35 3.99
CA PRO A 198 -16.97 12.52 3.86
C PRO A 198 -17.69 11.16 3.92
N GLY A 199 -18.98 11.17 4.27
CA GLY A 199 -19.82 9.99 4.10
C GLY A 199 -19.91 9.58 2.64
N GLY A 200 -19.96 8.27 2.36
CA GLY A 200 -19.90 7.75 1.00
C GLY A 200 -20.21 6.26 0.88
N LYS A 201 -19.81 5.67 -0.24
CA LYS A 201 -19.93 4.23 -0.49
C LYS A 201 -18.61 3.52 -0.22
N TRP A 202 -18.10 3.72 0.98
CA TRP A 202 -16.84 3.15 1.41
C TRP A 202 -16.91 1.64 1.48
N VAL A 203 -15.90 0.99 0.91
CA VAL A 203 -15.69 -0.46 0.99
C VAL A 203 -14.34 -0.75 1.60
N LEU A 204 -14.23 -1.86 2.31
CA LEU A 204 -12.98 -2.37 2.83
C LEU A 204 -12.20 -3.04 1.68
N THR A 205 -10.94 -2.67 1.50
CA THR A 205 -10.07 -3.20 0.42
C THR A 205 -8.87 -3.95 0.94
N GLY A 206 -8.57 -3.83 2.23
CA GLY A 206 -7.48 -4.55 2.89
C GLY A 206 -7.62 -4.55 4.40
N ILE A 207 -7.20 -5.63 5.03
CA ILE A 207 -6.99 -5.75 6.48
C ILE A 207 -5.62 -6.40 6.68
N ASP A 208 -4.78 -5.80 7.50
CA ASP A 208 -3.50 -6.39 7.88
C ASP A 208 -3.26 -6.27 9.39
N ALA A 209 -2.08 -6.65 9.85
CA ALA A 209 -1.75 -6.63 11.27
C ALA A 209 -1.85 -5.23 11.92
N GLU A 210 -1.71 -4.15 11.14
CA GLU A 210 -1.61 -2.79 11.68
C GLU A 210 -2.83 -1.91 11.40
N GLY A 211 -3.78 -2.36 10.55
CA GLY A 211 -4.93 -1.54 10.20
C GLY A 211 -5.74 -2.02 9.01
N ILE A 212 -6.58 -1.12 8.50
CA ILE A 212 -7.46 -1.36 7.36
C ILE A 212 -7.22 -0.34 6.25
N ASP A 213 -7.44 -0.78 5.02
CA ASP A 213 -7.51 0.07 3.84
C ASP A 213 -8.96 0.12 3.37
N ILE A 214 -9.50 1.32 3.16
CA ILE A 214 -10.86 1.56 2.70
C ILE A 214 -10.86 2.42 1.44
N ALA A 215 -11.85 2.23 0.57
CA ALA A 215 -11.97 3.01 -0.67
C ALA A 215 -13.40 3.45 -0.95
N ASP A 216 -13.56 4.66 -1.50
CA ASP A 216 -14.76 5.12 -2.20
C ASP A 216 -14.35 5.62 -3.59
N GLY A 217 -14.56 4.80 -4.60
CA GLY A 217 -14.06 5.05 -5.95
C GLY A 217 -12.54 5.13 -6.02
N ASP A 218 -12.03 6.32 -6.31
CA ASP A 218 -10.60 6.59 -6.45
C ASP A 218 -9.96 7.15 -5.16
N ASP A 219 -10.76 7.46 -4.13
CA ASP A 219 -10.28 7.89 -2.82
C ASP A 219 -9.98 6.66 -1.95
N ILE A 220 -8.72 6.47 -1.58
CA ILE A 220 -8.27 5.38 -0.72
C ILE A 220 -7.70 5.96 0.56
N ARG A 221 -8.10 5.37 1.68
CA ARG A 221 -7.67 5.79 3.01
C ARG A 221 -7.12 4.62 3.80
N ARG A 222 -6.00 4.87 4.48
CA ARG A 222 -5.43 3.98 5.49
C ARG A 222 -5.89 4.39 6.87
N ILE A 223 -6.38 3.43 7.67
CA ILE A 223 -6.73 3.60 9.08
C ILE A 223 -5.89 2.61 9.89
N PHE A 224 -5.08 3.11 10.80
CA PHE A 224 -4.28 2.27 11.68
C PHE A 224 -5.07 1.86 12.93
N PHE A 225 -4.89 0.63 13.36
CA PHE A 225 -5.33 0.19 14.67
C PHE A 225 -4.54 0.91 15.78
N GLU A 226 -5.10 1.01 16.97
CA GLU A 226 -4.37 1.52 18.15
C GLU A 226 -3.20 0.60 18.52
N LYS A 227 -3.40 -0.71 18.37
CA LYS A 227 -2.39 -1.75 18.58
C LYS A 227 -2.47 -2.76 17.44
N PRO A 228 -1.32 -3.24 16.95
CA PRO A 228 -1.32 -4.31 15.96
C PRO A 228 -2.04 -5.57 16.48
N ILE A 229 -2.74 -6.24 15.57
CA ILE A 229 -3.37 -7.54 15.82
C ILE A 229 -2.40 -8.67 15.46
N THR A 230 -2.51 -9.81 16.14
CA THR A 230 -1.57 -10.91 15.99
C THR A 230 -2.21 -12.23 15.57
N VAL A 231 -3.51 -12.38 15.78
CA VAL A 231 -4.26 -13.59 15.43
C VAL A 231 -5.57 -13.27 14.70
N PRO A 232 -6.10 -14.17 13.85
CA PRO A 232 -7.32 -13.89 13.06
C PRO A 232 -8.54 -13.49 13.89
N GLN A 233 -8.68 -14.01 15.09
CA GLN A 233 -9.79 -13.70 15.99
C GLN A 233 -9.82 -12.22 16.38
N ASP A 234 -8.67 -11.56 16.42
CA ASP A 234 -8.57 -10.14 16.75
C ASP A 234 -9.16 -9.25 15.66
N MET A 235 -9.20 -9.70 14.39
CA MET A 235 -9.80 -8.92 13.29
C MET A 235 -11.25 -8.55 13.59
N HIS A 236 -12.06 -9.54 13.97
CA HIS A 236 -13.45 -9.28 14.30
C HIS A 236 -13.58 -8.35 15.52
N MET A 237 -12.81 -8.62 16.57
CA MET A 237 -12.89 -7.83 17.82
C MET A 237 -12.50 -6.37 17.59
N VAL A 238 -11.42 -6.10 16.88
CA VAL A 238 -10.96 -4.72 16.62
C VAL A 238 -11.97 -3.95 15.76
N LEU A 239 -12.53 -4.57 14.72
CA LEU A 239 -13.53 -3.93 13.86
C LEU A 239 -14.83 -3.62 14.65
N VAL A 240 -15.30 -4.52 15.50
CA VAL A 240 -16.46 -4.27 16.37
C VAL A 240 -16.17 -3.13 17.34
N GLN A 241 -14.98 -3.09 17.96
CA GLN A 241 -14.59 -2.00 18.86
C GLN A 241 -14.53 -0.66 18.12
N MET A 242 -13.95 -0.62 16.94
CA MET A 242 -13.89 0.57 16.09
C MET A 242 -15.30 1.08 15.74
N ALA A 243 -16.22 0.19 15.36
CA ALA A 243 -17.59 0.56 15.03
C ALA A 243 -18.33 1.15 16.24
N ARG A 244 -18.15 0.56 17.42
CA ARG A 244 -18.73 1.07 18.67
C ARG A 244 -18.20 2.45 19.03
N ALA A 245 -16.88 2.63 19.00
CA ALA A 245 -16.25 3.92 19.30
C ALA A 245 -16.72 5.02 18.33
N ALA A 246 -16.78 4.71 17.03
CA ALA A 246 -17.28 5.65 16.03
C ALA A 246 -18.73 6.04 16.25
N ARG A 247 -19.63 5.09 16.61
CA ARG A 247 -21.04 5.39 16.91
C ARG A 247 -21.18 6.29 18.13
N VAL A 248 -20.46 6.01 19.22
CA VAL A 248 -20.49 6.86 20.42
C VAL A 248 -20.09 8.29 20.07
N ALA A 249 -18.98 8.47 19.35
CA ALA A 249 -18.50 9.79 18.96
C ALA A 249 -19.50 10.60 18.10
N PHE A 250 -20.38 9.93 17.34
CA PHE A 250 -21.43 10.60 16.56
C PHE A 250 -22.73 10.84 17.33
N MET A 251 -22.91 10.21 18.51
CA MET A 251 -24.07 10.44 19.39
C MET A 251 -23.83 11.61 20.36
N GLU A 252 -22.57 11.98 20.58
CA GLU A 252 -22.16 13.06 21.50
C GLU A 252 -22.07 14.45 20.81
N VAL A 253 -22.34 14.51 19.50
CA VAL A 253 -22.36 15.74 18.68
C VAL A 253 -23.79 16.08 18.26
#